data_792ca48416e3e35ea9df9376eda33ff8
#
_entry.id   792ca48416e3e35ea9df9376eda33ff8
#
_cell.length_a   1.000
_cell.length_b   1.000
_cell.length_c   1.000
_cell.angle_alpha   90.00
_cell.angle_beta   90.00
_cell.angle_gamma   90.00
#
_symmetry.space_group_name_H-M   'P 1'
#
loop_
_entity.id
_entity.type
_entity.pdbx_description
1 polymer ?
#
loop_
_entity_poly.entity_id
_entity_poly.type
_entity_poly.pdbx_seq_one_letter_code
_entity_poly.pdbx_strand_id
1 'polypeptide(L)'
;MTTDRYEAPAYLARYQQRRSARPGPEAAPPDDDTPLYLRRFRERTGAAPPPDGPAPELVSYEGQTFTPELAEVTRGKEIAAPLERRASEQIVAEVSLIRHGITQGYSADAGLTPMGAWQAHRRGHELARRVNRGERVRIVTADTGRARQTGDQLYRGMTDGLVMFGIEAEVDKPEPIAELRNFGVWTPSGVRDVTSAFRMYHAAMEGFERTAMGDRPRWMVEIDRFYRIQFGGADPIQAWLQVPMMYFEPPQACVRRFWRGISRLVAGAPAGTRILAATHSGPMRAFATWAHGYDPGEPLNTEEIRVKIRQGGATALVSYRNRVTEVHIPPSDEVPDWEA
;
A
#
# COMPACT_ATOMS: atom_id res chain seq x y z
N MET A 1 -5.43 -2.54 42.56
CA MET A 1 -5.40 -2.76 41.10
C MET A 1 -6.43 -1.80 40.50
N THR A 2 -6.00 -0.59 40.19
CA THR A 2 -6.82 0.45 39.56
C THR A 2 -6.67 0.28 38.04
N THR A 3 -7.74 -0.10 37.38
CA THR A 3 -7.84 -0.12 35.91
C THR A 3 -7.88 1.33 35.45
N ASP A 4 -6.74 1.82 34.95
CA ASP A 4 -6.67 3.10 34.22
C ASP A 4 -7.60 3.02 33.00
N ARG A 5 -8.76 3.66 33.11
CA ARG A 5 -9.64 3.86 31.94
C ARG A 5 -9.01 4.95 31.09
N TYR A 6 -8.50 4.55 29.92
CA TYR A 6 -8.04 5.48 28.91
C TYR A 6 -9.22 6.37 28.45
N GLU A 7 -9.25 7.60 28.93
CA GLU A 7 -10.17 8.61 28.43
C GLU A 7 -9.70 9.09 27.06
N ALA A 8 -10.53 8.90 26.06
CA ALA A 8 -10.24 9.40 24.71
C ALA A 8 -10.06 10.92 24.76
N PRO A 9 -9.08 11.50 24.05
CA PRO A 9 -8.87 12.93 24.01
C PRO A 9 -10.13 13.72 23.68
N ALA A 10 -10.35 14.87 24.30
CA ALA A 10 -11.57 15.68 24.21
C ALA A 10 -12.01 16.02 22.78
N TYR A 11 -11.07 16.05 21.79
CA TYR A 11 -11.40 16.25 20.41
C TYR A 11 -12.09 15.02 19.76
N LEU A 12 -11.75 13.79 20.19
CA LEU A 12 -12.42 12.56 19.74
C LEU A 12 -13.87 12.54 20.24
N ALA A 13 -14.10 12.98 21.47
CA ALA A 13 -15.46 13.11 22.04
C ALA A 13 -16.28 14.15 21.23
N ARG A 14 -15.69 15.30 20.88
CA ARG A 14 -16.32 16.33 20.01
C ARG A 14 -16.56 15.82 18.58
N TYR A 15 -15.68 14.99 18.05
CA TYR A 15 -15.86 14.37 16.74
C TYR A 15 -17.00 13.35 16.75
N GLN A 16 -17.07 12.53 17.77
CA GLN A 16 -18.16 11.57 17.97
C GLN A 16 -19.51 12.28 18.18
N GLN A 17 -19.54 13.37 18.96
CA GLN A 17 -20.75 14.21 19.12
C GLN A 17 -21.21 14.86 17.81
N ARG A 18 -20.27 15.35 16.97
CA ARG A 18 -20.62 15.89 15.63
C ARG A 18 -21.11 14.82 14.67
N ARG A 19 -20.65 13.60 14.81
CA ARG A 19 -21.09 12.46 13.99
C ARG A 19 -22.46 11.95 14.40
N SER A 20 -22.78 11.96 15.68
CA SER A 20 -24.09 11.58 16.22
C SER A 20 -25.14 12.70 16.07
N ALA A 21 -24.75 13.95 15.90
CA ALA A 21 -25.61 15.08 15.66
C ALA A 21 -25.99 15.30 14.16
N ARG A 22 -25.43 14.49 13.23
CA ARG A 22 -25.94 14.45 11.86
C ARG A 22 -27.27 13.70 11.87
N PRO A 23 -28.38 14.30 11.35
CA PRO A 23 -29.61 13.57 11.17
C PRO A 23 -29.31 12.30 10.37
N GLY A 24 -29.82 11.18 10.84
CA GLY A 24 -29.71 9.91 10.12
C GLY A 24 -30.20 10.10 8.68
N PRO A 25 -29.72 9.29 7.74
CA PRO A 25 -30.18 9.40 6.37
C PRO A 25 -31.72 9.23 6.41
N GLU A 26 -32.42 10.30 6.02
CA GLU A 26 -33.82 10.21 5.68
C GLU A 26 -33.98 9.06 4.68
N ALA A 27 -34.90 8.15 4.93
CA ALA A 27 -35.16 7.00 4.09
C ALA A 27 -35.33 7.50 2.63
N ALA A 28 -34.40 7.19 1.76
CA ALA A 28 -34.48 7.53 0.36
C ALA A 28 -35.72 6.84 -0.25
N PRO A 29 -36.44 7.50 -1.15
CA PRO A 29 -37.54 6.86 -1.87
C PRO A 29 -37.03 5.62 -2.63
N PRO A 30 -37.85 4.57 -2.80
CA PRO A 30 -37.38 3.22 -3.15
C PRO A 30 -36.94 2.97 -4.61
N ASP A 31 -36.82 3.94 -5.49
CA ASP A 31 -36.59 3.68 -6.93
C ASP A 31 -35.47 4.51 -7.60
N ASP A 32 -34.34 4.70 -6.93
CA ASP A 32 -33.18 5.29 -7.61
C ASP A 32 -31.99 4.31 -7.68
N ASP A 33 -31.87 3.62 -8.80
CA ASP A 33 -30.78 2.69 -9.13
C ASP A 33 -29.39 3.37 -9.30
N THR A 34 -29.29 4.67 -9.01
CA THR A 34 -28.02 5.39 -9.11
C THR A 34 -27.02 4.86 -8.07
N PRO A 35 -25.85 4.38 -8.48
CA PRO A 35 -24.81 3.88 -7.57
C PRO A 35 -24.44 4.92 -6.47
N LEU A 36 -24.26 4.43 -5.26
CA LEU A 36 -24.04 5.25 -4.05
C LEU A 36 -22.86 6.24 -4.19
N TYR A 37 -21.82 5.90 -4.96
CA TYR A 37 -20.68 6.77 -5.23
C TYR A 37 -21.03 7.96 -6.13
N LEU A 38 -21.94 7.79 -7.09
CA LEU A 38 -22.45 8.86 -7.96
C LEU A 38 -23.37 9.83 -7.20
N ARG A 39 -24.18 9.32 -6.27
CA ARG A 39 -24.97 10.18 -5.36
C ARG A 39 -24.08 11.05 -4.51
N ARG A 40 -23.06 10.48 -3.87
CA ARG A 40 -22.08 11.22 -3.07
C ARG A 40 -21.25 12.19 -3.88
N PHE A 41 -20.98 11.91 -5.15
CA PHE A 41 -20.31 12.84 -6.04
C PHE A 41 -21.20 14.05 -6.38
N ARG A 42 -22.47 13.83 -6.69
CA ARG A 42 -23.46 14.89 -6.95
C ARG A 42 -23.67 15.78 -5.72
N GLU A 43 -23.85 15.20 -4.54
CA GLU A 43 -23.97 15.93 -3.28
C GLU A 43 -22.77 16.84 -2.98
N ARG A 44 -21.59 16.43 -3.40
CA ARG A 44 -20.35 17.13 -3.10
C ARG A 44 -19.97 18.18 -4.12
N THR A 45 -20.35 18.03 -5.38
CA THR A 45 -19.97 18.95 -6.48
C THR A 45 -21.05 19.95 -6.83
N GLY A 46 -22.28 19.79 -6.38
CA GLY A 46 -23.43 20.63 -6.77
C GLY A 46 -23.75 20.59 -8.27
N ALA A 47 -23.16 19.66 -9.02
CA ALA A 47 -23.35 19.55 -10.45
C ALA A 47 -24.77 19.04 -10.76
N ALA A 48 -25.53 19.81 -11.53
CA ALA A 48 -26.76 19.32 -12.12
C ALA A 48 -26.49 18.08 -12.98
N PRO A 49 -27.43 17.10 -13.02
CA PRO A 49 -27.28 15.97 -13.92
C PRO A 49 -27.17 16.49 -15.38
N PRO A 50 -26.35 15.85 -16.22
CA PRO A 50 -26.39 16.14 -17.65
C PRO A 50 -27.83 15.95 -18.13
N PRO A 51 -28.30 16.76 -19.08
CA PRO A 51 -29.65 16.62 -19.61
C PRO A 51 -29.87 15.20 -20.09
N ASP A 52 -31.09 14.65 -19.88
CA ASP A 52 -31.50 13.33 -20.29
C ASP A 52 -31.24 13.10 -21.79
N GLY A 53 -30.03 12.71 -22.11
CA GLY A 53 -29.68 12.10 -23.37
C GLY A 53 -29.83 10.57 -23.20
N PRO A 54 -30.15 9.81 -24.27
CA PRO A 54 -30.17 8.36 -24.18
C PRO A 54 -28.87 7.88 -23.55
N ALA A 55 -28.99 6.98 -22.54
CA ALA A 55 -27.83 6.36 -21.94
C ALA A 55 -26.92 5.86 -23.06
N PRO A 56 -25.59 6.10 -23.02
CA PRO A 56 -24.71 5.56 -24.03
C PRO A 56 -24.94 4.05 -24.05
N GLU A 57 -25.45 3.56 -25.19
CA GLU A 57 -25.57 2.13 -25.43
C GLU A 57 -24.21 1.51 -25.09
N LEU A 58 -24.20 0.56 -24.20
CA LEU A 58 -23.07 -0.34 -24.00
C LEU A 58 -22.90 -1.12 -25.31
N VAL A 59 -22.20 -0.50 -26.27
CA VAL A 59 -21.86 -1.13 -27.55
C VAL A 59 -20.98 -2.31 -27.16
N SER A 60 -21.47 -3.52 -27.49
CA SER A 60 -20.72 -4.75 -27.33
C SER A 60 -19.40 -4.62 -28.10
N TYR A 61 -18.33 -5.16 -27.55
CA TYR A 61 -16.96 -5.04 -28.06
C TYR A 61 -16.77 -5.54 -29.51
N GLU A 62 -17.75 -6.19 -30.08
CA GLU A 62 -17.72 -6.80 -31.43
C GLU A 62 -18.11 -5.88 -32.60
N GLY A 63 -18.54 -4.64 -32.32
CA GLY A 63 -19.03 -3.72 -33.39
C GLY A 63 -18.30 -2.39 -33.52
N GLN A 64 -17.20 -2.15 -32.81
CA GLN A 64 -16.49 -0.88 -32.92
C GLN A 64 -15.47 -0.89 -34.06
N THR A 65 -15.67 -0.01 -35.04
CA THR A 65 -14.63 0.38 -36.00
C THR A 65 -13.60 1.23 -35.22
N PHE A 66 -12.48 0.63 -34.88
CA PHE A 66 -11.39 1.34 -34.18
C PHE A 66 -10.71 2.32 -35.13
N THR A 67 -10.50 3.55 -34.68
CA THR A 67 -9.56 4.47 -35.32
C THR A 67 -8.15 3.85 -35.31
N PRO A 68 -7.27 4.19 -36.26
CA PRO A 68 -5.89 3.67 -36.30
C PRO A 68 -5.14 3.80 -34.96
N GLU A 69 -5.40 4.89 -34.23
CA GLU A 69 -4.80 5.14 -32.90
C GLU A 69 -5.32 4.18 -31.82
N LEU A 70 -6.61 3.85 -31.83
CA LEU A 70 -7.16 2.83 -30.93
C LEU A 70 -6.67 1.43 -31.31
N ALA A 71 -6.46 1.16 -32.59
CA ALA A 71 -5.90 -0.11 -33.07
C ALA A 71 -4.44 -0.29 -32.62
N GLU A 72 -3.65 0.77 -32.54
CA GLU A 72 -2.28 0.72 -31.99
C GLU A 72 -2.28 0.43 -30.48
N VAL A 73 -3.18 1.06 -29.71
CA VAL A 73 -3.34 0.80 -28.29
C VAL A 73 -3.84 -0.63 -28.03
N THR A 74 -4.72 -1.13 -28.90
CA THR A 74 -5.26 -2.51 -28.77
C THR A 74 -4.22 -3.55 -29.22
N ARG A 75 -3.44 -3.28 -30.29
CA ARG A 75 -2.28 -4.10 -30.67
C ARG A 75 -1.23 -4.16 -29.57
N GLY A 76 -0.99 -3.07 -28.85
CA GLY A 76 -0.13 -3.07 -27.66
C GLY A 76 -0.62 -4.03 -26.57
N LYS A 77 -1.94 -4.22 -26.41
CA LYS A 77 -2.52 -5.19 -25.46
C LYS A 77 -2.45 -6.63 -25.93
N GLU A 78 -2.62 -6.90 -27.23
CA GLU A 78 -2.48 -8.24 -27.82
C GLU A 78 -1.03 -8.72 -27.85
N ILE A 79 -0.07 -7.80 -27.97
CA ILE A 79 1.37 -8.11 -27.90
C ILE A 79 1.80 -8.37 -26.45
N ALA A 80 1.09 -7.88 -25.45
CA ALA A 80 1.43 -8.08 -24.03
C ALA A 80 1.34 -9.57 -23.63
N ALA A 81 0.38 -10.33 -24.09
CA ALA A 81 0.23 -11.74 -23.75
C ALA A 81 1.36 -12.65 -24.29
N PRO A 82 1.85 -12.50 -25.53
CA PRO A 82 3.07 -13.17 -26.00
C PRO A 82 4.35 -12.67 -25.31
N LEU A 83 4.42 -11.39 -24.97
CA LEU A 83 5.53 -10.80 -24.19
C LEU A 83 5.56 -11.33 -22.77
N GLU A 84 4.42 -11.51 -22.12
CA GLU A 84 4.35 -12.12 -20.78
C GLU A 84 4.89 -13.56 -20.80
N ARG A 85 4.58 -14.38 -21.81
CA ARG A 85 5.12 -15.73 -21.94
C ARG A 85 6.64 -15.72 -22.15
N ARG A 86 7.13 -14.90 -23.09
CA ARG A 86 8.57 -14.78 -23.35
C ARG A 86 9.31 -14.13 -22.15
N ALA A 87 8.64 -13.22 -21.46
CA ALA A 87 9.18 -12.59 -20.26
C ALA A 87 9.21 -13.55 -19.07
N SER A 88 8.27 -14.52 -18.97
CA SER A 88 8.27 -15.52 -17.89
C SER A 88 9.46 -16.49 -17.99
N GLU A 89 9.93 -16.77 -19.20
CA GLU A 89 11.11 -17.63 -19.43
C GLU A 89 12.43 -16.97 -19.03
N GLN A 90 12.42 -15.64 -18.80
CA GLN A 90 13.62 -14.85 -18.43
C GLN A 90 13.55 -14.29 -17.00
N ILE A 91 12.60 -14.73 -16.18
CA ILE A 91 12.47 -14.26 -14.79
C ILE A 91 13.45 -14.98 -13.89
N VAL A 92 14.27 -14.21 -13.17
CA VAL A 92 15.27 -14.73 -12.23
C VAL A 92 14.80 -14.70 -10.78
N ALA A 93 13.86 -13.84 -10.42
CA ALA A 93 13.27 -13.76 -9.09
C ALA A 93 11.85 -13.18 -9.14
N GLU A 94 11.01 -13.60 -8.19
CA GLU A 94 9.69 -13.01 -7.97
C GLU A 94 9.60 -12.47 -6.54
N VAL A 95 9.22 -11.19 -6.40
CA VAL A 95 9.02 -10.52 -5.12
C VAL A 95 7.57 -10.08 -5.00
N SER A 96 6.91 -10.47 -3.92
CA SER A 96 5.55 -10.07 -3.57
C SER A 96 5.61 -9.06 -2.44
N LEU A 97 5.33 -7.78 -2.71
CA LEU A 97 5.13 -6.76 -1.68
C LEU A 97 3.70 -6.90 -1.15
N ILE A 98 3.54 -7.17 0.14
CA ILE A 98 2.24 -7.50 0.74
C ILE A 98 1.95 -6.51 1.87
N ARG A 99 0.80 -5.82 1.83
CA ARG A 99 0.36 -4.98 2.94
C ARG A 99 0.08 -5.84 4.17
N HIS A 100 0.48 -5.34 5.34
CA HIS A 100 0.13 -6.01 6.61
C HIS A 100 -1.39 -6.21 6.78
N GLY A 101 -1.79 -7.22 7.55
CA GLY A 101 -3.18 -7.50 7.90
C GLY A 101 -3.82 -6.37 8.74
N ILE A 102 -5.13 -6.46 9.01
CA ILE A 102 -5.86 -5.49 9.84
C ILE A 102 -5.21 -5.38 11.22
N THR A 103 -5.01 -4.13 11.68
CA THR A 103 -4.37 -3.83 12.97
C THR A 103 -5.40 -3.39 14.01
N GLN A 104 -5.04 -3.54 15.28
CA GLN A 104 -5.85 -3.06 16.41
C GLN A 104 -5.83 -1.53 16.55
N GLY A 105 -4.92 -0.85 15.85
CA GLY A 105 -4.74 0.61 15.85
C GLY A 105 -3.30 0.98 15.55
N TYR A 106 -3.04 2.27 15.43
CA TYR A 106 -1.71 2.80 15.11
C TYR A 106 -1.03 3.48 16.30
N SER A 107 -1.76 3.74 17.39
CA SER A 107 -1.24 4.49 18.55
C SER A 107 -0.17 3.73 19.33
N ALA A 108 -0.24 2.41 19.41
CA ALA A 108 0.62 1.58 20.24
C ALA A 108 1.41 0.49 19.51
N ASP A 109 1.42 0.46 18.18
CA ASP A 109 1.91 -0.69 17.39
C ASP A 109 1.36 -2.04 17.90
N ALA A 110 0.05 -2.04 18.17
CA ALA A 110 -0.64 -3.11 18.89
C ALA A 110 -0.72 -4.45 18.13
N GLY A 111 -0.06 -4.51 16.96
CA GLY A 111 -0.05 -5.72 16.13
C GLY A 111 -1.36 -5.95 15.36
N LEU A 112 -1.57 -7.18 14.95
CA LEU A 112 -2.72 -7.58 14.15
C LEU A 112 -3.95 -7.87 15.04
N THR A 113 -5.13 -7.61 14.48
CA THR A 113 -6.36 -8.21 15.03
C THR A 113 -6.40 -9.71 14.72
N PRO A 114 -7.27 -10.50 15.38
CA PRO A 114 -7.49 -11.91 14.99
C PRO A 114 -7.86 -12.05 13.50
N MET A 115 -8.67 -11.12 12.96
CA MET A 115 -9.03 -11.07 11.55
C MET A 115 -7.80 -10.77 10.67
N GLY A 116 -6.93 -9.82 11.08
CA GLY A 116 -5.69 -9.51 10.37
C GLY A 116 -4.71 -10.68 10.34
N ALA A 117 -4.62 -11.43 11.43
CA ALA A 117 -3.82 -12.66 11.51
C ALA A 117 -4.38 -13.73 10.56
N TRP A 118 -5.69 -13.93 10.56
CA TRP A 118 -6.36 -14.86 9.64
C TRP A 118 -6.16 -14.46 8.17
N GLN A 119 -6.30 -13.18 7.84
CA GLN A 119 -6.06 -12.66 6.48
C GLN A 119 -4.65 -12.99 6.00
N ALA A 120 -3.65 -12.74 6.83
CA ALA A 120 -2.24 -13.00 6.51
C ALA A 120 -1.96 -14.51 6.37
N HIS A 121 -2.48 -15.33 7.27
CA HIS A 121 -2.37 -16.79 7.18
C HIS A 121 -3.01 -17.32 5.88
N ARG A 122 -4.26 -16.93 5.61
CA ARG A 122 -4.96 -17.30 4.38
C ARG A 122 -4.16 -16.88 3.14
N ARG A 123 -3.58 -15.66 3.15
CA ARG A 123 -2.77 -15.19 2.03
C ARG A 123 -1.54 -16.05 1.82
N GLY A 124 -0.83 -16.44 2.88
CA GLY A 124 0.29 -17.39 2.80
C GLY A 124 -0.13 -18.71 2.18
N HIS A 125 -1.24 -19.26 2.64
CA HIS A 125 -1.81 -20.49 2.11
C HIS A 125 -2.19 -20.40 0.62
N GLU A 126 -2.81 -19.29 0.18
CA GLU A 126 -3.13 -19.04 -1.23
C GLU A 126 -1.86 -18.95 -2.10
N LEU A 127 -0.80 -18.31 -1.58
CA LEU A 127 0.47 -18.15 -2.29
C LEU A 127 1.24 -19.47 -2.43
N ALA A 128 1.04 -20.43 -1.55
CA ALA A 128 1.65 -21.75 -1.63
C ALA A 128 1.34 -22.45 -2.97
N ARG A 129 0.17 -22.21 -3.56
CA ARG A 129 -0.19 -22.76 -4.88
C ARG A 129 0.68 -22.27 -6.04
N ARG A 130 1.44 -21.20 -5.83
CA ARG A 130 2.32 -20.60 -6.84
C ARG A 130 3.77 -21.06 -6.68
N VAL A 131 4.05 -21.84 -5.65
CA VAL A 131 5.39 -22.35 -5.35
C VAL A 131 5.63 -23.61 -6.19
N ASN A 132 6.79 -23.69 -6.82
CA ASN A 132 7.19 -24.88 -7.55
C ASN A 132 7.91 -25.86 -6.63
N ARG A 133 7.91 -27.14 -6.98
CA ARG A 133 8.68 -28.16 -6.23
C ARG A 133 10.17 -27.81 -6.22
N GLY A 134 10.79 -27.83 -5.07
CA GLY A 134 12.19 -27.47 -4.86
C GLY A 134 12.47 -25.96 -4.84
N GLU A 135 11.45 -25.11 -4.99
CA GLU A 135 11.60 -23.66 -4.88
C GLU A 135 11.89 -23.24 -3.43
N ARG A 136 12.71 -22.23 -3.25
CA ARG A 136 12.92 -21.60 -1.94
C ARG A 136 12.05 -20.37 -1.79
N VAL A 137 11.33 -20.29 -0.67
CA VAL A 137 10.50 -19.14 -0.30
C VAL A 137 11.15 -18.39 0.86
N ARG A 138 11.53 -17.15 0.61
CA ARG A 138 12.09 -16.25 1.62
C ARG A 138 11.03 -15.25 2.07
N ILE A 139 10.85 -15.07 3.37
CA ILE A 139 9.88 -14.15 3.93
C ILE A 139 10.63 -13.04 4.65
N VAL A 140 10.37 -11.79 4.26
CA VAL A 140 10.95 -10.59 4.87
C VAL A 140 9.87 -9.61 5.31
N THR A 141 10.17 -8.77 6.30
CA THR A 141 9.17 -7.86 6.86
C THR A 141 9.76 -6.46 7.08
N ALA A 142 8.89 -5.45 7.12
CA ALA A 142 9.23 -4.21 7.81
C ALA A 142 9.35 -4.47 9.31
N ASP A 143 10.13 -3.61 9.99
CA ASP A 143 10.44 -3.74 11.42
C ASP A 143 9.36 -3.10 12.32
N THR A 144 8.09 -3.44 12.10
CA THR A 144 6.96 -3.04 12.95
C THR A 144 6.20 -4.27 13.42
N GLY A 145 5.59 -4.23 14.60
CA GLY A 145 4.86 -5.36 15.17
C GLY A 145 3.84 -5.96 14.20
N ARG A 146 3.06 -5.10 13.54
CA ARG A 146 2.05 -5.53 12.55
C ARG A 146 2.65 -6.20 11.32
N ALA A 147 3.78 -5.71 10.81
CA ALA A 147 4.44 -6.33 9.65
C ALA A 147 5.13 -7.64 10.00
N ARG A 148 5.81 -7.70 11.16
CA ARG A 148 6.41 -8.94 11.69
C ARG A 148 5.35 -10.02 11.90
N GLN A 149 4.24 -9.70 12.59
CA GLN A 149 3.14 -10.65 12.78
C GLN A 149 2.50 -11.07 11.46
N THR A 150 2.42 -10.17 10.46
CA THR A 150 1.97 -10.54 9.11
C THR A 150 2.92 -11.56 8.49
N GLY A 151 4.25 -11.34 8.57
CA GLY A 151 5.26 -12.28 8.11
C GLY A 151 5.13 -13.66 8.78
N ASP A 152 4.95 -13.69 10.11
CA ASP A 152 4.76 -14.93 10.86
C ASP A 152 3.51 -15.71 10.40
N GLN A 153 2.42 -15.01 10.13
CA GLN A 153 1.19 -15.63 9.64
C GLN A 153 1.31 -16.07 8.18
N LEU A 154 2.00 -15.28 7.32
CA LEU A 154 2.34 -15.72 5.96
C LEU A 154 3.17 -17.00 5.97
N TYR A 155 4.16 -17.09 6.87
CA TYR A 155 5.00 -18.27 7.04
C TYR A 155 4.17 -19.51 7.40
N ARG A 156 3.32 -19.41 8.42
CA ARG A 156 2.45 -20.49 8.86
C ARG A 156 1.50 -20.92 7.73
N GLY A 157 0.80 -19.96 7.12
CA GLY A 157 -0.12 -20.25 6.02
C GLY A 157 0.57 -20.85 4.80
N MET A 158 1.78 -20.37 4.47
CA MET A 158 2.60 -20.94 3.40
C MET A 158 2.96 -22.42 3.70
N THR A 159 3.46 -22.70 4.90
CA THR A 159 3.82 -24.06 5.32
C THR A 159 2.60 -24.99 5.29
N ASP A 160 1.47 -24.55 5.85
CA ASP A 160 0.22 -25.33 5.84
C ASP A 160 -0.26 -25.60 4.40
N GLY A 161 -0.18 -24.59 3.52
CA GLY A 161 -0.56 -24.71 2.13
C GLY A 161 0.34 -25.67 1.35
N LEU A 162 1.66 -25.60 1.54
CA LEU A 162 2.62 -26.52 0.89
C LEU A 162 2.34 -27.97 1.29
N VAL A 163 2.11 -28.24 2.57
CA VAL A 163 1.73 -29.58 3.07
C VAL A 163 0.41 -30.02 2.42
N MET A 164 -0.61 -29.16 2.43
CA MET A 164 -1.92 -29.48 1.85
C MET A 164 -1.86 -29.80 0.35
N PHE A 165 -1.01 -29.09 -0.40
CA PHE A 165 -0.89 -29.29 -1.86
C PHE A 165 0.16 -30.33 -2.25
N GLY A 166 0.86 -30.92 -1.29
CA GLY A 166 1.93 -31.91 -1.54
C GLY A 166 3.14 -31.31 -2.28
N ILE A 167 3.44 -30.04 -2.05
CA ILE A 167 4.56 -29.33 -2.66
C ILE A 167 5.74 -29.31 -1.72
N GLU A 168 6.85 -29.92 -2.15
CA GLU A 168 8.12 -29.87 -1.42
C GLU A 168 8.84 -28.57 -1.76
N ALA A 169 9.01 -27.70 -0.78
CA ALA A 169 9.71 -26.42 -0.90
C ALA A 169 10.31 -26.01 0.45
N GLU A 170 11.38 -25.22 0.41
CA GLU A 170 12.01 -24.66 1.60
C GLU A 170 11.40 -23.28 1.90
N VAL A 171 10.96 -23.05 3.14
CA VAL A 171 10.42 -21.75 3.58
C VAL A 171 11.26 -21.21 4.71
N ASP A 172 11.92 -20.07 4.48
CA ASP A 172 12.72 -19.40 5.51
C ASP A 172 11.81 -18.72 6.53
N LYS A 173 12.24 -18.71 7.80
CA LYS A 173 11.56 -17.91 8.84
C LYS A 173 11.63 -16.42 8.49
N PRO A 174 10.57 -15.66 8.84
CA PRO A 174 10.54 -14.22 8.56
C PRO A 174 11.68 -13.46 9.23
N GLU A 175 12.32 -12.57 8.47
CA GLU A 175 13.35 -11.66 8.99
C GLU A 175 13.01 -10.20 8.66
N PRO A 176 13.27 -9.23 9.57
CA PRO A 176 13.04 -7.82 9.31
C PRO A 176 14.16 -7.23 8.44
N ILE A 177 13.79 -6.36 7.51
CA ILE A 177 14.72 -5.56 6.74
C ILE A 177 14.32 -4.09 6.76
N ALA A 178 15.31 -3.20 6.93
CA ALA A 178 15.07 -1.77 7.12
C ALA A 178 14.43 -1.09 5.89
N GLU A 179 14.74 -1.56 4.69
CA GLU A 179 14.25 -0.97 3.45
C GLU A 179 12.74 -1.12 3.25
N LEU A 180 12.10 -2.06 3.93
CA LEU A 180 10.65 -2.26 3.86
C LEU A 180 9.86 -1.40 4.87
N ARG A 181 10.53 -0.56 5.67
CA ARG A 181 9.85 0.31 6.65
C ARG A 181 8.81 1.22 5.98
N ASN A 182 7.88 1.74 6.77
CA ASN A 182 6.97 2.78 6.30
C ASN A 182 7.76 4.02 5.86
N PHE A 183 7.11 4.98 5.18
CA PHE A 183 7.80 6.23 4.84
C PHE A 183 8.21 6.99 6.11
N GLY A 184 9.33 7.68 6.01
CA GLY A 184 9.98 8.32 7.13
C GLY A 184 9.53 9.76 7.35
N VAL A 185 9.78 10.24 8.56
CA VAL A 185 9.64 11.65 8.95
C VAL A 185 10.89 12.06 9.71
N TRP A 186 11.49 13.20 9.34
CA TRP A 186 12.57 13.82 10.08
C TRP A 186 12.06 14.40 11.40
N THR A 187 12.61 13.94 12.50
CA THR A 187 12.34 14.41 13.86
C THR A 187 13.63 14.87 14.52
N PRO A 188 13.61 15.57 15.65
CA PRO A 188 14.84 15.93 16.38
C PRO A 188 15.71 14.74 16.80
N SER A 189 15.14 13.54 16.86
CA SER A 189 15.85 12.30 17.16
C SER A 189 16.20 11.48 15.91
N GLY A 190 16.26 12.12 14.74
CA GLY A 190 16.53 11.50 13.45
C GLY A 190 15.26 11.01 12.73
N VAL A 191 15.47 10.27 11.64
CA VAL A 191 14.37 9.73 10.85
C VAL A 191 13.61 8.66 11.63
N ARG A 192 12.30 8.80 11.66
CA ARG A 192 11.36 7.84 12.25
C ARG A 192 10.32 7.45 11.22
N ASP A 193 9.81 6.22 11.28
CA ASP A 193 8.63 5.91 10.47
C ASP A 193 7.45 6.79 10.89
N VAL A 194 6.54 7.06 9.96
CA VAL A 194 5.41 7.99 10.18
C VAL A 194 4.56 7.63 11.39
N THR A 195 4.41 6.34 11.72
CA THR A 195 3.64 5.90 12.91
C THR A 195 4.37 6.26 14.21
N SER A 196 5.69 6.10 14.24
CA SER A 196 6.51 6.46 15.39
C SER A 196 6.60 7.98 15.56
N ALA A 197 6.75 8.73 14.47
CA ALA A 197 6.73 10.18 14.48
C ALA A 197 5.38 10.74 14.97
N PHE A 198 4.27 10.10 14.59
CA PHE A 198 2.94 10.45 15.10
C PHE A 198 2.82 10.22 16.62
N ARG A 199 3.33 9.11 17.13
CA ARG A 199 3.33 8.88 18.59
C ARG A 199 4.11 9.96 19.34
N MET A 200 5.27 10.39 18.79
CA MET A 200 6.05 11.50 19.36
C MET A 200 5.26 12.82 19.33
N TYR A 201 4.61 13.12 18.20
CA TYR A 201 3.74 14.28 18.04
C TYR A 201 2.59 14.23 19.05
N HIS A 202 1.89 13.10 19.16
CA HIS A 202 0.75 12.94 20.06
C HIS A 202 1.16 13.09 21.53
N ALA A 203 2.31 12.56 21.93
CA ALA A 203 2.85 12.72 23.30
C ALA A 203 3.21 14.19 23.63
N ALA A 204 3.57 14.98 22.61
CA ALA A 204 3.92 16.39 22.77
C ALA A 204 2.77 17.36 22.44
N MET A 205 1.57 16.88 22.14
CA MET A 205 0.47 17.68 21.57
C MET A 205 0.01 18.82 22.48
N GLU A 206 -0.09 18.61 23.79
CA GLU A 206 -0.46 19.68 24.73
C GLU A 206 0.51 20.86 24.71
N GLY A 207 1.81 20.57 24.65
CA GLY A 207 2.84 21.61 24.53
C GLY A 207 2.77 22.31 23.17
N PHE A 208 2.56 21.53 22.10
CA PHE A 208 2.41 22.03 20.74
C PHE A 208 1.22 23.00 20.61
N GLU A 209 0.06 22.67 21.17
CA GLU A 209 -1.13 23.54 21.13
C GLU A 209 -0.96 24.84 21.90
N ARG A 210 -0.20 24.83 23.02
CA ARG A 210 0.11 26.04 23.82
C ARG A 210 1.19 26.90 23.20
N THR A 211 2.00 26.37 22.29
CA THR A 211 3.07 27.09 21.61
C THR A 211 2.51 28.00 20.54
N ALA A 212 2.98 29.26 20.46
CA ALA A 212 2.61 30.19 19.42
C ALA A 212 2.93 29.58 18.03
N MET A 213 2.10 29.86 17.03
CA MET A 213 2.18 29.20 15.71
C MET A 213 3.56 29.35 15.05
N GLY A 214 4.23 30.51 15.22
CA GLY A 214 5.57 30.75 14.67
C GLY A 214 6.68 29.95 15.32
N ASP A 215 6.49 29.51 16.59
CA ASP A 215 7.49 28.82 17.39
C ASP A 215 7.30 27.30 17.39
N ARG A 216 6.27 26.80 16.73
CA ARG A 216 5.98 25.37 16.65
C ARG A 216 7.04 24.64 15.84
N PRO A 217 7.54 23.48 16.30
CA PRO A 217 8.47 22.66 15.52
C PRO A 217 7.84 22.31 14.15
N ARG A 218 8.52 22.64 13.06
CA ARG A 218 7.97 22.50 11.71
C ARG A 218 7.58 21.06 11.35
N TRP A 219 8.36 20.08 11.79
CA TRP A 219 8.04 18.67 11.60
C TRP A 219 6.71 18.28 12.26
N MET A 220 6.39 18.85 13.44
CA MET A 220 5.10 18.63 14.11
C MET A 220 3.96 19.31 13.37
N VAL A 221 4.20 20.49 12.78
CA VAL A 221 3.19 21.20 11.95
C VAL A 221 2.85 20.35 10.72
N GLU A 222 3.82 19.75 10.07
CA GLU A 222 3.56 18.88 8.92
C GLU A 222 2.84 17.59 9.30
N ILE A 223 3.22 16.95 10.41
CA ILE A 223 2.49 15.78 10.94
C ILE A 223 1.05 16.15 11.32
N ASP A 224 0.84 17.26 12.02
CA ASP A 224 -0.50 17.74 12.37
C ASP A 224 -1.34 17.92 11.10
N ARG A 225 -0.79 18.58 10.07
CA ARG A 225 -1.45 18.77 8.78
C ARG A 225 -1.81 17.44 8.12
N PHE A 226 -0.87 16.49 8.08
CA PHE A 226 -1.07 15.16 7.49
C PHE A 226 -2.23 14.42 8.17
N TYR A 227 -2.27 14.42 9.49
CA TYR A 227 -3.35 13.75 10.23
C TYR A 227 -4.68 14.51 10.21
N ARG A 228 -4.66 15.85 10.13
CA ARG A 228 -5.89 16.64 9.92
C ARG A 228 -6.57 16.32 8.58
N ILE A 229 -5.81 16.03 7.53
CA ILE A 229 -6.34 15.54 6.26
C ILE A 229 -7.15 14.26 6.49
N GLN A 230 -6.60 13.31 7.24
CA GLN A 230 -7.29 12.06 7.59
C GLN A 230 -8.56 12.28 8.43
N PHE A 231 -8.50 13.15 9.44
CA PHE A 231 -9.67 13.47 10.27
C PHE A 231 -10.75 14.25 9.50
N GLY A 232 -10.35 15.03 8.51
CA GLY A 232 -11.25 15.70 7.58
C GLY A 232 -11.94 14.77 6.57
N GLY A 233 -11.60 13.48 6.59
CA GLY A 233 -12.17 12.47 5.69
C GLY A 233 -11.51 12.43 4.32
N ALA A 234 -10.41 13.19 4.12
CA ALA A 234 -9.58 13.10 2.92
C ALA A 234 -8.47 12.06 3.11
N ASP A 235 -7.81 11.71 2.03
CA ASP A 235 -6.78 10.69 1.99
C ASP A 235 -5.38 11.31 2.24
N PRO A 236 -4.75 11.08 3.40
CA PRO A 236 -3.47 11.67 3.72
C PRO A 236 -2.32 11.07 2.90
N ILE A 237 -2.44 9.81 2.45
CA ILE A 237 -1.43 9.19 1.60
C ILE A 237 -1.47 9.79 0.19
N GLN A 238 -2.66 10.07 -0.34
CA GLN A 238 -2.80 10.79 -1.60
C GLN A 238 -2.16 12.19 -1.50
N ALA A 239 -2.39 12.90 -0.39
CA ALA A 239 -1.75 14.20 -0.17
C ALA A 239 -0.22 14.09 -0.13
N TRP A 240 0.33 13.08 0.57
CA TRP A 240 1.77 12.81 0.60
C TRP A 240 2.35 12.49 -0.79
N LEU A 241 1.61 11.77 -1.64
CA LEU A 241 2.06 11.46 -3.00
C LEU A 241 2.10 12.70 -3.91
N GLN A 242 1.26 13.69 -3.67
CA GLN A 242 1.04 14.82 -4.57
C GLN A 242 1.65 16.14 -4.09
N VAL A 243 1.78 16.31 -2.77
CA VAL A 243 2.23 17.55 -2.15
C VAL A 243 3.59 17.37 -1.49
N PRO A 244 4.62 18.11 -1.91
CA PRO A 244 5.91 18.07 -1.23
C PRO A 244 5.78 18.47 0.24
N MET A 245 6.33 17.64 1.12
CA MET A 245 6.45 17.85 2.56
C MET A 245 7.93 17.80 2.94
N MET A 246 8.44 18.85 3.59
CA MET A 246 9.88 19.00 3.84
C MET A 246 10.44 17.96 4.81
N TYR A 247 9.62 17.57 5.79
CA TYR A 247 10.04 16.63 6.85
C TYR A 247 9.63 15.19 6.56
N PHE A 248 8.86 14.94 5.51
CA PHE A 248 8.47 13.59 5.10
C PHE A 248 9.40 13.03 4.03
N GLU A 249 9.72 11.75 4.11
CA GLU A 249 10.41 11.04 3.03
C GLU A 249 9.66 11.23 1.72
N PRO A 250 10.29 11.79 0.68
CA PRO A 250 9.63 11.95 -0.61
C PRO A 250 9.20 10.58 -1.19
N PRO A 251 8.04 10.50 -1.88
CA PRO A 251 7.58 9.23 -2.46
C PRO A 251 8.63 8.55 -3.35
N GLN A 252 9.40 9.34 -4.13
CA GLN A 252 10.47 8.81 -4.98
C GLN A 252 11.62 8.21 -4.17
N ALA A 253 12.00 8.84 -3.05
CA ALA A 253 13.04 8.30 -2.16
C ALA A 253 12.58 6.99 -1.52
N CYS A 254 11.32 6.92 -1.10
CA CYS A 254 10.69 5.70 -0.59
C CYS A 254 10.72 4.57 -1.63
N VAL A 255 10.35 4.83 -2.89
CA VAL A 255 10.39 3.85 -3.99
C VAL A 255 11.81 3.36 -4.24
N ARG A 256 12.80 4.26 -4.27
CA ARG A 256 14.21 3.89 -4.47
C ARG A 256 14.74 3.03 -3.32
N ARG A 257 14.38 3.35 -2.09
CA ARG A 257 14.71 2.53 -0.91
C ARG A 257 14.14 1.11 -1.05
N PHE A 258 12.91 0.98 -1.52
CA PHE A 258 12.31 -0.32 -1.80
C PHE A 258 13.07 -1.08 -2.88
N TRP A 259 13.43 -0.41 -3.98
CA TRP A 259 14.24 -1.03 -5.03
C TRP A 259 15.60 -1.48 -4.52
N ARG A 260 16.27 -0.69 -3.67
CA ARG A 260 17.53 -1.08 -3.02
C ARG A 260 17.36 -2.36 -2.21
N GLY A 261 16.29 -2.44 -1.41
CA GLY A 261 15.97 -3.64 -0.64
C GLY A 261 15.69 -4.85 -1.54
N ILE A 262 14.86 -4.68 -2.57
CA ILE A 262 14.55 -5.74 -3.54
C ILE A 262 15.84 -6.22 -4.23
N SER A 263 16.65 -5.32 -4.77
CA SER A 263 17.89 -5.67 -5.48
C SER A 263 18.87 -6.42 -4.57
N ARG A 264 19.03 -5.99 -3.31
CA ARG A 264 19.86 -6.68 -2.32
C ARG A 264 19.36 -8.09 -2.00
N LEU A 265 18.05 -8.23 -1.82
CA LEU A 265 17.42 -9.54 -1.55
C LEU A 265 17.61 -10.49 -2.72
N VAL A 266 17.44 -10.02 -3.95
CA VAL A 266 17.58 -10.83 -5.17
C VAL A 266 19.04 -11.19 -5.41
N ALA A 267 19.98 -10.25 -5.24
CA ALA A 267 21.41 -10.54 -5.39
C ALA A 267 21.96 -11.57 -4.40
N GLY A 268 21.38 -11.61 -3.17
CA GLY A 268 21.75 -12.56 -2.13
C GLY A 268 20.98 -13.89 -2.15
N ALA A 269 20.09 -14.11 -3.14
CA ALA A 269 19.22 -15.27 -3.19
C ALA A 269 19.64 -16.23 -4.33
N PRO A 270 19.51 -17.56 -4.15
CA PRO A 270 19.61 -18.51 -5.26
C PRO A 270 18.61 -18.19 -6.38
N ALA A 271 18.97 -18.49 -7.63
CA ALA A 271 18.06 -18.34 -8.76
C ALA A 271 16.75 -19.12 -8.52
N GLY A 272 15.62 -18.48 -8.85
CA GLY A 272 14.31 -19.08 -8.62
C GLY A 272 13.75 -18.89 -7.21
N THR A 273 14.43 -18.15 -6.32
CA THR A 273 13.89 -17.82 -4.99
C THR A 273 12.67 -16.94 -5.12
N ARG A 274 11.60 -17.29 -4.39
CA ARG A 274 10.41 -16.46 -4.20
C ARG A 274 10.54 -15.65 -2.92
N ILE A 275 10.29 -14.35 -3.00
CA ILE A 275 10.41 -13.45 -1.85
C ILE A 275 9.03 -12.87 -1.52
N LEU A 276 8.58 -13.07 -0.27
CA LEU A 276 7.36 -12.44 0.27
C LEU A 276 7.78 -11.34 1.23
N ALA A 277 7.36 -10.11 0.97
CA ALA A 277 7.77 -8.92 1.69
C ALA A 277 6.57 -8.23 2.36
N ALA A 278 6.39 -8.44 3.67
CA ALA A 278 5.32 -7.80 4.42
C ALA A 278 5.67 -6.34 4.78
N THR A 279 4.85 -5.40 4.34
CA THR A 279 5.11 -3.96 4.46
C THR A 279 3.82 -3.15 4.67
N HIS A 280 3.83 -1.88 4.33
CA HIS A 280 2.80 -0.88 4.63
C HIS A 280 2.14 -0.31 3.37
N SER A 281 0.92 0.20 3.52
CA SER A 281 0.13 0.76 2.42
C SER A 281 0.78 1.96 1.73
N GLY A 282 1.32 2.93 2.49
CA GLY A 282 1.92 4.14 1.92
C GLY A 282 3.05 3.84 0.93
N PRO A 283 4.11 3.11 1.33
CA PRO A 283 5.16 2.68 0.41
C PRO A 283 4.67 1.84 -0.78
N MET A 284 3.75 0.92 -0.55
CA MET A 284 3.18 0.11 -1.65
C MET A 284 2.44 0.98 -2.66
N ARG A 285 1.65 1.93 -2.18
CA ARG A 285 0.91 2.86 -3.05
C ARG A 285 1.86 3.77 -3.82
N ALA A 286 2.93 4.29 -3.18
CA ALA A 286 3.98 5.04 -3.86
C ALA A 286 4.68 4.21 -4.94
N PHE A 287 5.02 2.95 -4.63
CA PHE A 287 5.65 2.02 -5.55
C PHE A 287 4.75 1.72 -6.76
N ALA A 288 3.47 1.45 -6.53
CA ALA A 288 2.50 1.21 -7.59
C ALA A 288 2.26 2.46 -8.44
N THR A 289 2.17 3.65 -7.80
CA THR A 289 2.01 4.93 -8.50
C THR A 289 3.20 5.21 -9.41
N TRP A 290 4.42 5.01 -8.91
CA TRP A 290 5.65 5.16 -9.69
C TRP A 290 5.67 4.18 -10.88
N ALA A 291 5.36 2.90 -10.64
CA ALA A 291 5.43 1.87 -11.67
C ALA A 291 4.38 2.04 -12.78
N HIS A 292 3.18 2.46 -12.44
CA HIS A 292 2.06 2.52 -13.38
C HIS A 292 1.75 3.93 -13.91
N GLY A 293 2.40 4.97 -13.35
CA GLY A 293 2.19 6.38 -13.75
C GLY A 293 0.86 6.97 -13.28
N TYR A 294 0.12 6.29 -12.39
CA TYR A 294 -1.10 6.82 -11.77
C TYR A 294 -1.29 6.24 -10.38
N ASP A 295 -2.01 6.96 -9.52
CA ASP A 295 -2.32 6.52 -8.17
C ASP A 295 -3.47 5.49 -8.18
N PRO A 296 -3.21 4.21 -7.86
CA PRO A 296 -4.25 3.17 -7.84
C PRO A 296 -5.14 3.21 -6.60
N GLY A 297 -4.89 4.13 -5.66
CA GLY A 297 -5.57 4.20 -4.38
C GLY A 297 -5.00 3.26 -3.31
N GLU A 298 -5.64 3.27 -2.16
CA GLU A 298 -5.20 2.51 -0.98
C GLU A 298 -5.19 1.00 -1.25
N PRO A 299 -4.05 0.30 -1.04
CA PRO A 299 -4.02 -1.15 -1.06
C PRO A 299 -4.91 -1.75 0.04
N LEU A 300 -5.60 -2.84 -0.24
CA LEU A 300 -6.32 -3.60 0.78
C LEU A 300 -5.36 -4.35 1.72
N ASN A 301 -5.81 -4.73 2.92
CA ASN A 301 -5.01 -5.55 3.82
C ASN A 301 -4.67 -6.89 3.14
N THR A 302 -3.41 -7.30 3.23
CA THR A 302 -2.83 -8.46 2.56
C THR A 302 -2.89 -8.43 1.02
N GLU A 303 -3.23 -7.30 0.41
CA GLU A 303 -3.12 -7.12 -1.03
C GLU A 303 -1.65 -7.13 -1.46
N GLU A 304 -1.40 -7.62 -2.67
CA GLU A 304 -0.08 -7.91 -3.22
C GLU A 304 0.24 -7.03 -4.41
N ILE A 305 1.46 -6.47 -4.45
CA ILE A 305 2.12 -6.01 -5.67
C ILE A 305 3.17 -7.06 -6.02
N ARG A 306 3.09 -7.63 -7.22
CA ARG A 306 4.03 -8.64 -7.69
C ARG A 306 5.07 -8.02 -8.60
N VAL A 307 6.34 -8.27 -8.28
CA VAL A 307 7.51 -7.78 -9.02
C VAL A 307 8.30 -8.97 -9.54
N LYS A 308 8.41 -9.11 -10.85
CA LYS A 308 9.20 -10.14 -11.50
C LYS A 308 10.46 -9.52 -12.09
N ILE A 309 11.61 -9.88 -11.56
CA ILE A 309 12.91 -9.36 -12.00
C ILE A 309 13.35 -10.17 -13.23
N ARG A 310 13.71 -9.46 -14.29
CA ARG A 310 14.23 -10.08 -15.52
C ARG A 310 15.69 -10.42 -15.40
N GLN A 311 16.13 -11.38 -16.21
CA GLN A 311 17.53 -11.71 -16.37
C GLN A 311 18.35 -10.46 -16.73
N GLY A 312 19.52 -10.29 -16.10
CA GLY A 312 20.33 -9.09 -16.21
C GLY A 312 20.02 -8.00 -15.18
N GLY A 313 18.89 -8.09 -14.46
CA GLY A 313 18.58 -7.22 -13.31
C GLY A 313 18.28 -5.74 -13.64
N ALA A 314 18.22 -5.36 -14.92
CA ALA A 314 18.00 -3.96 -15.32
C ALA A 314 16.52 -3.59 -15.41
N THR A 315 15.62 -4.56 -15.62
CA THR A 315 14.20 -4.33 -15.76
C THR A 315 13.37 -5.32 -14.94
N ALA A 316 12.16 -4.91 -14.60
CA ALA A 316 11.19 -5.73 -13.89
C ALA A 316 9.78 -5.55 -14.46
N LEU A 317 8.95 -6.57 -14.31
CA LEU A 317 7.51 -6.49 -14.52
C LEU A 317 6.83 -6.25 -13.18
N VAL A 318 6.16 -5.13 -13.03
CA VAL A 318 5.36 -4.80 -11.85
C VAL A 318 3.90 -5.06 -12.17
N SER A 319 3.30 -6.00 -11.44
CA SER A 319 1.89 -6.36 -11.60
C SER A 319 1.10 -5.95 -10.35
N TYR A 320 0.09 -5.11 -10.55
CA TYR A 320 -0.79 -4.70 -9.46
C TYR A 320 -2.21 -4.49 -9.98
N ARG A 321 -3.17 -5.10 -9.32
CA ARG A 321 -4.56 -5.14 -9.77
C ARG A 321 -4.64 -5.42 -11.26
N ASN A 322 -5.25 -5.28 -12.10
CA ASN A 322 -5.33 -5.72 -13.51
C ASN A 322 -4.28 -5.03 -14.44
N ARG A 323 -3.17 -4.52 -13.89
CA ARG A 323 -2.10 -3.89 -14.67
C ARG A 323 -0.77 -4.60 -14.52
N VAL A 324 -0.05 -4.68 -15.63
CA VAL A 324 1.36 -5.10 -15.69
C VAL A 324 2.14 -4.03 -16.44
N THR A 325 3.18 -3.52 -15.81
CA THR A 325 4.05 -2.51 -16.41
C THR A 325 5.50 -2.97 -16.33
N GLU A 326 6.22 -2.87 -17.43
CA GLU A 326 7.66 -3.03 -17.44
C GLU A 326 8.32 -1.73 -17.00
N VAL A 327 9.24 -1.83 -16.05
CA VAL A 327 9.96 -0.69 -15.48
C VAL A 327 11.45 -0.93 -15.51
N HIS A 328 12.24 0.13 -15.65
CA HIS A 328 13.67 0.10 -15.40
C HIS A 328 13.90 0.18 -13.88
N ILE A 329 14.73 -0.72 -13.37
CA ILE A 329 15.11 -0.73 -11.95
C ILE A 329 16.06 0.45 -11.71
N PRO A 330 15.74 1.40 -10.80
CA PRO A 330 16.63 2.49 -10.49
C PRO A 330 17.99 1.98 -9.96
N PRO A 331 19.13 2.54 -10.42
CA PRO A 331 20.43 2.20 -9.86
C PRO A 331 20.46 2.43 -8.35
N SER A 332 21.10 1.54 -7.61
CA SER A 332 21.12 1.57 -6.14
C SER A 332 22.02 2.67 -5.57
N ASP A 333 22.96 3.18 -6.37
CA ASP A 333 24.06 4.08 -6.03
C ASP A 333 23.88 5.54 -6.48
N GLU A 334 22.91 5.83 -7.36
CA GLU A 334 22.70 7.16 -7.93
C GLU A 334 21.89 8.14 -7.06
N VAL A 335 21.52 7.77 -5.84
CA VAL A 335 20.64 8.61 -5.04
C VAL A 335 21.23 8.90 -3.69
N PRO A 336 21.43 10.20 -3.35
CA PRO A 336 21.72 10.57 -1.98
C PRO A 336 20.62 9.98 -1.09
N ASP A 337 21.06 9.34 -0.02
CA ASP A 337 20.14 8.86 1.00
C ASP A 337 19.38 10.08 1.53
N TRP A 338 18.08 10.09 1.44
CA TRP A 338 17.28 11.14 2.07
C TRP A 338 17.57 11.22 3.59
N GLU A 339 18.18 10.19 4.13
CA GLU A 339 18.56 10.06 5.53
C GLU A 339 20.00 10.59 5.81
N ALA A 340 20.79 10.90 4.75
CA ALA A 340 22.18 11.36 4.89
C ALA A 340 22.29 12.86 5.25
#